data_c52c106502df64c295d46fc68b4c21d6
#
_entry.id   c52c106502df64c295d46fc68b4c21d6
#
_cell.length_a   1.000
_cell.length_b   1.000
_cell.length_c   1.000
_cell.angle_alpha   90.00
_cell.angle_beta   90.00
_cell.angle_gamma   90.00
#
_symmetry.space_group_name_H-M   'P 1'
#
loop_
_entity.id
_entity.type
_entity.pdbx_description
1 polymer ?
#
loop_
_entity_poly.entity_id
_entity_poly.type
_entity_poly.pdbx_seq_one_letter_code
_entity_poly.pdbx_strand_id
1 'polypeptide(L)'
;MDFRFLVPTLALVLAACSADPPEPAATSVAAPADAPADAREPDEYEADDVLLRDHDVAHVVVKEAFVTASTPEENIDSPASWLQDGKRMLVASAKATDQLVVYDGDTGQRLRTVGGTGTALGQLQRPNGVATIDDRYLFVVERDNHRVQMFQLPDFTPLLAFGADALQQPYGLWVQPKGEGYEVLVSDAYMAGEDAQGEDIIPPLAQLDRRFRRYELTQAGGKWTARDAGAFGDTGAAGAIRVPESLFGDAANNRLLVAEEDVPTGTLLREYDLQGRYLGRDVGKGQYVAQAEGIALMRCADGSGWWVASDQFADRTVFHLFDRRSLAHVGSFAGEVTGLTDGVWLDERGDARFPQGVLYASHLDLGVAAFDWRDIAAALELPECAR
;
A
#
# COMPACT_ATOMS: atom_id res chain seq x y z
N MET A 1 105.90 -8.11 -44.92
CA MET A 1 105.12 -9.29 -45.24
C MET A 1 103.89 -9.27 -44.33
N ASP A 2 102.93 -8.55 -44.69
CA ASP A 2 101.74 -8.37 -43.83
C ASP A 2 100.46 -8.78 -44.57
N PHE A 3 99.86 -9.85 -44.12
CA PHE A 3 98.57 -10.29 -44.61
C PHE A 3 97.49 -9.51 -43.89
N ARG A 4 96.68 -8.73 -44.57
CA ARG A 4 95.48 -8.11 -44.08
C ARG A 4 94.29 -8.93 -44.55
N PHE A 5 93.53 -9.54 -43.62
CA PHE A 5 92.25 -10.15 -43.90
C PHE A 5 91.13 -9.10 -43.96
N LEU A 6 90.44 -9.07 -45.10
CA LEU A 6 89.18 -8.36 -45.23
C LEU A 6 88.05 -9.17 -44.64
N VAL A 7 87.31 -8.58 -43.75
CA VAL A 7 86.04 -9.16 -43.19
C VAL A 7 84.90 -8.38 -43.83
N PRO A 8 83.89 -9.03 -44.50
CA PRO A 8 82.73 -8.35 -45.03
C PRO A 8 81.73 -8.10 -43.92
N THR A 9 81.34 -6.87 -43.78
CA THR A 9 80.27 -6.43 -42.85
C THR A 9 78.89 -6.74 -43.45
N LEU A 10 78.18 -7.66 -42.85
CA LEU A 10 76.78 -7.97 -43.18
C LEU A 10 75.87 -6.97 -42.46
N ALA A 11 75.23 -6.08 -43.19
CA ALA A 11 74.22 -5.18 -42.62
C ALA A 11 72.88 -5.90 -42.42
N LEU A 12 72.52 -6.14 -41.15
CA LEU A 12 71.23 -6.67 -40.79
C LEU A 12 70.22 -5.52 -40.70
N VAL A 13 69.27 -5.50 -41.63
CA VAL A 13 68.08 -4.59 -41.56
C VAL A 13 67.09 -5.18 -40.60
N LEU A 14 66.99 -4.61 -39.40
CA LEU A 14 65.93 -4.92 -38.47
C LEU A 14 64.66 -4.14 -38.86
N ALA A 15 63.68 -4.81 -39.42
CA ALA A 15 62.32 -4.30 -39.55
C ALA A 15 61.68 -4.31 -38.18
N ALA A 16 61.48 -3.15 -37.57
CA ALA A 16 60.68 -3.00 -36.34
C ALA A 16 59.23 -3.07 -36.71
N CYS A 17 58.55 -4.21 -36.45
CA CYS A 17 57.10 -4.28 -36.35
C CYS A 17 56.71 -3.63 -35.03
N SER A 18 56.14 -2.44 -35.07
CA SER A 18 55.42 -1.85 -33.96
C SER A 18 54.10 -2.62 -33.81
N ALA A 19 54.06 -3.54 -32.86
CA ALA A 19 52.80 -4.10 -32.39
C ALA A 19 52.18 -3.08 -31.43
N ASP A 20 51.00 -2.59 -31.77
CA ASP A 20 50.18 -1.82 -30.83
C ASP A 20 49.90 -2.68 -29.57
N PRO A 21 49.92 -2.07 -28.37
CA PRO A 21 49.56 -2.79 -27.19
C PRO A 21 48.11 -3.28 -27.31
N PRO A 22 47.77 -4.51 -26.82
CA PRO A 22 46.39 -5.00 -26.87
C PRO A 22 45.52 -4.02 -26.08
N GLU A 23 44.43 -3.59 -26.69
CA GLU A 23 43.32 -2.89 -26.05
C GLU A 23 42.92 -3.68 -24.81
N PRO A 24 42.73 -3.05 -23.62
CA PRO A 24 42.28 -3.77 -22.48
C PRO A 24 40.91 -4.39 -22.79
N ALA A 25 40.82 -5.71 -22.72
CA ALA A 25 39.57 -6.43 -22.86
C ALA A 25 38.58 -5.75 -21.96
N ALA A 26 37.48 -5.23 -22.54
CA ALA A 26 36.32 -4.78 -21.78
C ALA A 26 35.89 -5.95 -20.91
N THR A 27 36.21 -5.88 -19.63
CA THR A 27 35.57 -6.73 -18.62
C THR A 27 34.08 -6.41 -18.71
N SER A 28 33.34 -7.27 -19.39
CA SER A 28 31.90 -7.33 -19.21
C SER A 28 31.72 -7.58 -17.71
N VAL A 29 31.33 -6.56 -16.99
CA VAL A 29 30.75 -6.73 -15.68
C VAL A 29 29.51 -7.56 -15.97
N ALA A 30 29.55 -8.86 -15.62
CA ALA A 30 28.37 -9.68 -15.59
C ALA A 30 27.37 -8.90 -14.74
N ALA A 31 26.17 -8.66 -15.29
CA ALA A 31 25.06 -8.19 -14.49
C ALA A 31 25.02 -9.07 -13.21
N PRO A 32 24.83 -8.51 -12.01
CA PRO A 32 24.69 -9.33 -10.84
C PRO A 32 23.64 -10.39 -11.13
N ALA A 33 24.04 -11.64 -11.05
CA ALA A 33 23.11 -12.75 -11.05
C ALA A 33 22.24 -12.51 -9.80
N ASP A 34 20.91 -12.57 -9.99
CA ASP A 34 19.89 -12.37 -8.98
C ASP A 34 19.74 -10.90 -8.49
N ALA A 35 19.26 -10.00 -9.36
CA ALA A 35 18.27 -9.04 -8.89
C ALA A 35 17.11 -9.89 -8.33
N PRO A 36 16.63 -9.64 -7.09
CA PRO A 36 15.45 -10.33 -6.60
C PRO A 36 14.37 -10.16 -7.67
N ALA A 37 13.65 -11.25 -7.98
CA ALA A 37 12.50 -11.16 -8.85
C ALA A 37 11.63 -10.04 -8.28
N ASP A 38 11.21 -9.13 -9.12
CA ASP A 38 10.28 -8.08 -8.72
C ASP A 38 9.11 -8.77 -8.02
N ALA A 39 8.83 -8.39 -6.79
CA ALA A 39 7.84 -9.06 -5.95
C ALA A 39 6.41 -8.57 -6.21
N ARG A 40 6.25 -7.62 -7.15
CA ARG A 40 4.93 -7.15 -7.60
C ARG A 40 4.14 -8.29 -8.22
N GLU A 41 2.84 -8.22 -8.13
CA GLU A 41 1.93 -9.15 -8.79
C GLU A 41 1.99 -8.95 -10.32
N PRO A 42 1.67 -9.96 -11.13
CA PRO A 42 1.63 -9.80 -12.58
C PRO A 42 0.67 -8.71 -13.05
N ASP A 43 -0.42 -8.50 -12.33
CA ASP A 43 -1.42 -7.43 -12.52
C ASP A 43 -0.94 -6.05 -12.05
N GLU A 44 0.08 -6.00 -11.19
CA GLU A 44 0.78 -4.77 -10.78
C GLU A 44 1.88 -4.36 -11.78
N TYR A 45 2.19 -5.22 -12.76
CA TYR A 45 3.09 -4.94 -13.88
C TYR A 45 2.33 -4.39 -15.08
N GLU A 46 1.79 -3.23 -14.97
CA GLU A 46 1.31 -2.59 -16.18
C GLU A 46 2.51 -2.15 -17.01
N ALA A 47 2.50 -2.55 -18.29
CA ALA A 47 3.57 -2.22 -19.24
C ALA A 47 3.80 -0.70 -19.41
N ASP A 48 2.89 0.10 -18.85
CA ASP A 48 2.87 1.55 -18.88
C ASP A 48 2.56 2.11 -17.47
N ASP A 49 3.44 1.87 -16.48
CA ASP A 49 3.38 2.55 -15.18
C ASP A 49 3.18 4.04 -15.38
N VAL A 50 2.07 4.58 -14.86
CA VAL A 50 1.77 6.00 -14.99
C VAL A 50 2.74 6.80 -14.13
N LEU A 51 3.46 7.74 -14.73
CA LEU A 51 4.47 8.55 -14.06
C LEU A 51 3.98 9.97 -13.84
N LEU A 52 4.01 10.45 -12.61
CA LEU A 52 3.57 11.82 -12.27
C LEU A 52 4.31 12.89 -13.10
N ARG A 53 5.61 12.69 -13.36
CA ARG A 53 6.41 13.62 -14.17
C ARG A 53 5.90 13.85 -15.59
N ASP A 54 5.06 12.94 -16.10
CA ASP A 54 4.50 13.01 -17.45
C ASP A 54 3.08 13.61 -17.46
N HIS A 55 2.57 14.01 -16.28
CA HIS A 55 1.23 14.56 -16.08
C HIS A 55 1.25 15.89 -15.33
N ASP A 56 0.34 16.78 -15.68
CA ASP A 56 0.14 18.08 -15.00
C ASP A 56 -0.91 17.94 -13.88
N VAL A 57 -0.53 17.29 -12.78
CA VAL A 57 -1.39 17.17 -11.59
C VAL A 57 -1.00 18.24 -10.58
N ALA A 58 -1.92 19.14 -10.27
CA ALA A 58 -1.69 20.22 -9.32
C ALA A 58 -1.51 19.66 -7.90
N HIS A 59 -0.33 19.86 -7.32
CA HIS A 59 -0.01 19.43 -5.96
C HIS A 59 1.05 20.32 -5.31
N VAL A 60 1.13 20.29 -3.99
CA VAL A 60 2.25 20.84 -3.23
C VAL A 60 3.18 19.70 -2.78
N VAL A 61 4.45 20.01 -2.54
CA VAL A 61 5.40 19.00 -2.04
C VAL A 61 5.48 19.10 -0.52
N VAL A 62 5.29 17.98 0.15
CA VAL A 62 5.45 17.83 1.61
C VAL A 62 6.56 16.81 1.85
N LYS A 63 7.59 17.22 2.60
CA LYS A 63 8.69 16.33 2.91
C LYS A 63 8.27 15.23 3.87
N GLU A 64 8.73 14.01 3.62
CA GLU A 64 8.59 12.90 4.55
C GLU A 64 9.33 13.19 5.87
N ALA A 65 8.68 12.92 7.00
CA ALA A 65 9.31 12.98 8.32
C ALA A 65 10.37 11.88 8.47
N PHE A 66 10.13 10.74 7.85
CA PHE A 66 11.08 9.66 7.62
C PHE A 66 10.57 8.72 6.50
N VAL A 67 11.48 7.92 5.97
CA VAL A 67 11.18 6.70 5.19
C VAL A 67 11.95 5.56 5.86
N THR A 68 11.33 4.40 6.01
CA THR A 68 12.00 3.22 6.58
C THR A 68 13.12 2.72 5.68
N ALA A 69 13.99 1.87 6.19
CA ALA A 69 14.99 1.22 5.35
C ALA A 69 14.32 0.37 4.28
N SER A 70 14.85 0.40 3.06
CA SER A 70 14.36 -0.37 1.92
C SER A 70 14.54 -1.87 2.12
N THR A 71 13.50 -2.66 1.86
CA THR A 71 13.49 -4.13 1.94
C THR A 71 12.77 -4.72 0.71
N PRO A 72 13.40 -4.71 -0.47
CA PRO A 72 12.76 -5.09 -1.74
C PRO A 72 12.25 -6.53 -1.77
N GLU A 73 12.80 -7.41 -0.93
CA GLU A 73 12.38 -8.80 -0.82
C GLU A 73 11.05 -8.99 -0.08
N GLU A 74 10.52 -7.95 0.57
CA GLU A 74 9.34 -8.06 1.44
C GLU A 74 8.03 -7.67 0.76
N ASN A 75 8.05 -6.81 -0.24
CA ASN A 75 6.89 -6.18 -0.84
C ASN A 75 5.95 -5.61 0.25
N ILE A 76 6.32 -4.42 0.78
CA ILE A 76 5.62 -3.75 1.87
C ILE A 76 4.37 -3.04 1.32
N ASP A 77 3.20 -3.43 1.81
CA ASP A 77 1.91 -2.99 1.30
C ASP A 77 1.19 -2.00 2.24
N SER A 78 0.51 -2.49 3.27
CA SER A 78 -0.41 -1.70 4.08
C SER A 78 0.11 -1.45 5.50
N PRO A 79 0.24 -0.18 5.94
CA PRO A 79 0.62 0.17 7.30
C PRO A 79 -0.58 0.29 8.26
N ALA A 80 -0.33 0.10 9.57
CA ALA A 80 -1.23 0.49 10.66
C ALA A 80 -0.43 0.80 11.94
N SER A 81 -0.95 1.65 12.82
CA SER A 81 -0.25 2.03 14.06
C SER A 81 -1.08 1.80 15.31
N TRP A 82 -0.41 1.63 16.45
CA TRP A 82 -1.02 1.58 17.78
C TRP A 82 -0.12 2.25 18.81
N LEU A 83 -0.67 2.59 19.97
CA LEU A 83 0.13 3.05 21.10
C LEU A 83 0.41 1.89 22.06
N GLN A 84 1.67 1.73 22.39
CA GLN A 84 2.13 0.79 23.43
C GLN A 84 2.88 1.58 24.51
N ASP A 85 2.34 1.62 25.73
CA ASP A 85 2.94 2.37 26.86
C ASP A 85 3.27 3.84 26.48
N GLY A 86 2.40 4.47 25.70
CA GLY A 86 2.56 5.86 25.25
C GLY A 86 3.56 6.05 24.09
N LYS A 87 4.11 4.96 23.52
CA LYS A 87 4.95 5.00 22.34
C LYS A 87 4.15 4.57 21.11
N ARG A 88 4.32 5.28 20.03
CA ARG A 88 3.72 4.89 18.76
C ARG A 88 4.51 3.75 18.14
N MET A 89 3.80 2.69 17.83
CA MET A 89 4.29 1.52 17.12
C MET A 89 3.65 1.50 15.75
N LEU A 90 4.38 1.00 14.75
CA LEU A 90 3.91 0.85 13.38
C LEU A 90 4.08 -0.60 12.97
N VAL A 91 3.10 -1.15 12.27
CA VAL A 91 3.17 -2.46 11.61
C VAL A 91 2.86 -2.27 10.13
N ALA A 92 3.51 -3.03 9.27
CA ALA A 92 3.15 -3.12 7.86
C ALA A 92 3.11 -4.58 7.42
N SER A 93 2.23 -4.89 6.48
CA SER A 93 2.20 -6.19 5.80
C SER A 93 3.37 -6.30 4.82
N ALA A 94 3.92 -7.50 4.71
CA ALA A 94 5.01 -7.88 3.81
C ALA A 94 4.52 -9.05 2.95
N LYS A 95 3.92 -8.72 1.78
CA LYS A 95 3.21 -9.65 0.90
C LYS A 95 4.09 -10.84 0.48
N ALA A 96 5.32 -10.56 0.05
CA ALA A 96 6.21 -11.57 -0.54
C ALA A 96 6.84 -12.52 0.49
N THR A 97 6.90 -12.15 1.76
CA THR A 97 7.53 -12.96 2.82
C THR A 97 6.54 -13.55 3.82
N ASP A 98 5.24 -13.34 3.62
CA ASP A 98 4.17 -13.83 4.50
C ASP A 98 4.34 -13.38 5.95
N GLN A 99 4.74 -12.11 6.15
CA GLN A 99 5.08 -11.57 7.46
C GLN A 99 4.43 -10.21 7.70
N LEU A 100 4.47 -9.79 8.94
CA LEU A 100 4.26 -8.42 9.36
C LEU A 100 5.59 -7.85 9.85
N VAL A 101 5.93 -6.65 9.44
CA VAL A 101 7.12 -5.94 9.90
C VAL A 101 6.71 -4.88 10.91
N VAL A 102 7.35 -4.88 12.06
CA VAL A 102 7.07 -3.93 13.14
C VAL A 102 8.20 -2.91 13.23
N TYR A 103 7.80 -1.63 13.29
CA TYR A 103 8.71 -0.49 13.40
C TYR A 103 8.38 0.36 14.63
N ASP A 104 9.33 1.15 15.06
CA ASP A 104 9.09 2.32 15.89
C ASP A 104 8.36 3.37 15.05
N GLY A 105 7.16 3.77 15.48
CA GLY A 105 6.28 4.62 14.68
C GLY A 105 6.74 6.09 14.59
N ASP A 106 7.63 6.52 15.48
CA ASP A 106 8.15 7.90 15.49
C ASP A 106 9.41 8.07 14.63
N THR A 107 10.14 6.97 14.38
CA THR A 107 11.45 7.00 13.73
C THR A 107 11.56 6.14 12.46
N GLY A 108 10.64 5.19 12.26
CA GLY A 108 10.72 4.21 11.19
C GLY A 108 11.78 3.12 11.42
N GLN A 109 12.38 3.05 12.61
CA GLN A 109 13.36 2.01 12.94
C GLN A 109 12.66 0.64 12.97
N ARG A 110 13.16 -0.31 12.18
CA ARG A 110 12.71 -1.70 12.21
C ARG A 110 13.02 -2.34 13.56
N LEU A 111 12.04 -3.01 14.14
CA LEU A 111 12.15 -3.65 15.45
C LEU A 111 12.14 -5.17 15.35
N ARG A 112 11.16 -5.75 14.63
CA ARG A 112 11.01 -7.21 14.49
C ARG A 112 10.07 -7.57 13.34
N THR A 113 9.97 -8.85 13.03
CA THR A 113 8.94 -9.45 12.18
C THR A 113 8.04 -10.37 12.99
N VAL A 114 6.83 -10.61 12.47
CA VAL A 114 5.82 -11.51 13.06
C VAL A 114 5.15 -12.28 11.93
N GLY A 115 4.73 -13.53 12.20
CA GLY A 115 4.08 -14.38 11.21
C GLY A 115 5.08 -15.32 10.54
N GLY A 116 4.85 -15.63 9.31
CA GLY A 116 5.58 -16.56 8.45
C GLY A 116 4.63 -17.49 7.72
N THR A 117 5.07 -18.05 6.60
CA THR A 117 4.27 -18.79 5.64
C THR A 117 3.49 -19.95 6.25
N GLY A 118 2.20 -20.00 5.99
CA GLY A 118 1.35 -21.15 6.31
C GLY A 118 -0.11 -20.81 6.54
N THR A 119 -0.88 -21.87 6.86
CA THR A 119 -2.34 -21.82 7.03
C THR A 119 -2.80 -21.90 8.48
N ALA A 120 -1.90 -22.24 9.42
CA ALA A 120 -2.26 -22.33 10.83
C ALA A 120 -2.55 -20.93 11.41
N LEU A 121 -3.27 -20.89 12.52
CA LEU A 121 -3.55 -19.64 13.22
C LEU A 121 -2.24 -18.98 13.67
N GLY A 122 -2.02 -17.72 13.29
CA GLY A 122 -0.77 -16.99 13.51
C GLY A 122 0.28 -17.11 12.40
N GLN A 123 0.11 -18.04 11.45
CA GLN A 123 0.83 -18.05 10.19
C GLN A 123 0.05 -17.23 9.15
N LEU A 124 0.75 -16.72 8.15
CA LEU A 124 0.20 -15.83 7.11
C LEU A 124 0.47 -16.41 5.72
N GLN A 125 -0.33 -15.97 4.76
CA GLN A 125 -0.07 -16.18 3.34
C GLN A 125 -0.59 -14.98 2.57
N ARG A 126 0.35 -14.24 1.97
CA ARG A 126 0.12 -12.99 1.28
C ARG A 126 -0.76 -12.01 2.09
N PRO A 127 -0.25 -11.46 3.20
CA PRO A 127 -0.96 -10.47 3.98
C PRO A 127 -1.02 -9.14 3.20
N ASN A 128 -2.21 -8.60 3.02
CA ASN A 128 -2.48 -7.31 2.39
C ASN A 128 -2.94 -6.28 3.45
N GLY A 129 -4.20 -5.86 3.42
CA GLY A 129 -4.73 -4.85 4.31
C GLY A 129 -4.56 -5.18 5.80
N VAL A 130 -4.16 -4.19 6.58
CA VAL A 130 -4.06 -4.27 8.04
C VAL A 130 -4.79 -3.11 8.70
N ALA A 131 -5.40 -3.34 9.88
CA ALA A 131 -6.02 -2.28 10.68
C ALA A 131 -5.88 -2.58 12.16
N THR A 132 -5.60 -1.55 12.94
CA THR A 132 -5.59 -1.61 14.41
C THR A 132 -6.84 -0.97 14.99
N ILE A 133 -7.26 -1.45 16.15
CA ILE A 133 -8.36 -0.84 16.91
C ILE A 133 -8.10 -0.92 18.41
N ASP A 134 -8.48 0.15 19.14
CA ASP A 134 -8.38 0.27 20.60
C ASP A 134 -6.96 0.07 21.17
N ASP A 135 -5.89 0.26 20.35
CA ASP A 135 -4.49 -0.04 20.68
C ASP A 135 -4.28 -1.49 21.17
N ARG A 136 -5.23 -2.34 20.93
CA ARG A 136 -5.32 -3.67 21.52
C ARG A 136 -5.40 -4.79 20.50
N TYR A 137 -5.98 -4.54 19.35
CA TYR A 137 -6.20 -5.56 18.35
C TYR A 137 -5.67 -5.11 16.98
N LEU A 138 -5.12 -6.08 16.27
CA LEU A 138 -4.74 -5.95 14.86
C LEU A 138 -5.55 -6.95 14.06
N PHE A 139 -6.09 -6.49 12.94
CA PHE A 139 -6.71 -7.31 11.91
C PHE A 139 -5.80 -7.35 10.69
N VAL A 140 -5.65 -8.53 10.10
CA VAL A 140 -4.82 -8.78 8.92
C VAL A 140 -5.64 -9.55 7.90
N VAL A 141 -5.76 -9.01 6.71
CA VAL A 141 -6.31 -9.72 5.56
C VAL A 141 -5.23 -10.60 4.96
N GLU A 142 -5.57 -11.83 4.62
CA GLU A 142 -4.69 -12.76 3.93
C GLU A 142 -5.35 -13.19 2.62
N ARG A 143 -4.82 -12.72 1.49
CA ARG A 143 -5.40 -13.00 0.18
C ARG A 143 -5.41 -14.50 -0.14
N ASP A 144 -4.28 -15.15 -0.01
CA ASP A 144 -4.10 -16.54 -0.44
C ASP A 144 -4.61 -17.58 0.57
N ASN A 145 -4.83 -17.17 1.84
CA ASN A 145 -5.57 -17.96 2.81
C ASN A 145 -7.08 -17.64 2.80
N HIS A 146 -7.54 -16.71 1.98
CA HIS A 146 -8.94 -16.29 1.81
C HIS A 146 -9.63 -15.91 3.12
N ARG A 147 -8.92 -15.25 4.05
CA ARG A 147 -9.40 -15.02 5.41
C ARG A 147 -8.92 -13.69 6.00
N VAL A 148 -9.47 -13.37 7.16
CA VAL A 148 -8.95 -12.32 8.05
C VAL A 148 -8.52 -12.97 9.36
N GLN A 149 -7.38 -12.58 9.89
CA GLN A 149 -6.97 -12.93 11.24
C GLN A 149 -7.04 -11.74 12.18
N MET A 150 -7.39 -12.00 13.43
CA MET A 150 -7.36 -11.05 14.55
C MET A 150 -6.27 -11.44 15.53
N PHE A 151 -5.41 -10.48 15.86
CA PHE A 151 -4.31 -10.64 16.82
C PHE A 151 -4.49 -9.70 18.00
N GLN A 152 -4.03 -10.12 19.17
CA GLN A 152 -3.91 -9.26 20.34
C GLN A 152 -2.53 -8.60 20.38
N LEU A 153 -2.51 -7.28 20.45
CA LEU A 153 -1.31 -6.45 20.64
C LEU A 153 -0.94 -6.38 22.14
N PRO A 154 0.32 -6.14 22.47
CA PRO A 154 1.47 -5.95 21.58
C PRO A 154 2.18 -7.26 21.17
N ASP A 155 1.75 -8.40 21.70
CA ASP A 155 2.45 -9.68 21.55
C ASP A 155 2.13 -10.39 20.24
N PHE A 156 1.17 -9.89 19.48
CA PHE A 156 0.64 -10.52 18.26
C PHE A 156 0.11 -11.94 18.53
N THR A 157 -0.49 -12.14 19.71
CA THR A 157 -1.15 -13.42 20.03
C THR A 157 -2.35 -13.60 19.11
N PRO A 158 -2.39 -14.65 18.28
CA PRO A 158 -3.50 -14.86 17.37
C PRO A 158 -4.74 -15.30 18.14
N LEU A 159 -5.87 -14.67 17.86
CA LEU A 159 -7.14 -14.88 18.61
C LEU A 159 -8.19 -15.60 17.79
N LEU A 160 -8.31 -15.26 16.50
CA LEU A 160 -9.37 -15.73 15.62
C LEU A 160 -8.95 -15.62 14.17
N ALA A 161 -9.39 -16.58 13.33
CA ALA A 161 -9.41 -16.47 11.89
C ALA A 161 -10.84 -16.67 11.38
N PHE A 162 -11.27 -15.93 10.36
CA PHE A 162 -12.63 -15.99 9.82
C PHE A 162 -12.64 -15.60 8.35
N GLY A 163 -13.70 -15.98 7.64
CA GLY A 163 -13.96 -15.61 6.27
C GLY A 163 -13.58 -16.64 5.21
N ALA A 164 -12.77 -17.67 5.55
CA ALA A 164 -12.24 -18.63 4.59
C ALA A 164 -13.29 -19.47 3.82
N ASP A 165 -14.53 -19.48 4.29
CA ASP A 165 -15.65 -20.13 3.63
C ASP A 165 -16.39 -19.25 2.62
N ALA A 166 -16.01 -17.97 2.54
CA ALA A 166 -16.79 -16.97 1.83
C ALA A 166 -15.98 -15.96 1.02
N LEU A 167 -14.79 -15.59 1.47
CA LEU A 167 -13.86 -14.70 0.76
C LEU A 167 -13.11 -15.48 -0.34
N GLN A 168 -12.78 -14.81 -1.42
CA GLN A 168 -12.06 -15.40 -2.55
C GLN A 168 -10.71 -14.73 -2.79
N GLN A 169 -10.67 -13.41 -2.90
CA GLN A 169 -9.46 -12.58 -3.02
C GLN A 169 -9.62 -11.35 -2.11
N PRO A 170 -9.64 -11.55 -0.77
CA PRO A 170 -9.79 -10.42 0.14
C PRO A 170 -8.56 -9.52 0.09
N TYR A 171 -8.78 -8.20 0.13
CA TYR A 171 -7.72 -7.21 -0.03
C TYR A 171 -7.71 -6.17 1.10
N GLY A 172 -8.55 -5.14 1.05
CA GLY A 172 -8.66 -4.11 2.07
C GLY A 172 -9.64 -4.47 3.19
N LEU A 173 -9.53 -3.79 4.33
CA LEU A 173 -10.49 -3.91 5.42
C LEU A 173 -10.70 -2.60 6.17
N TRP A 174 -11.87 -2.46 6.77
CA TRP A 174 -12.18 -1.43 7.73
C TRP A 174 -12.88 -2.00 8.96
N VAL A 175 -12.50 -1.54 10.15
CA VAL A 175 -13.01 -2.05 11.43
C VAL A 175 -13.61 -0.90 12.23
N GLN A 176 -14.79 -1.14 12.82
CA GLN A 176 -15.43 -0.21 13.75
C GLN A 176 -15.98 -0.92 14.97
N PRO A 177 -16.14 -0.21 16.13
CA PRO A 177 -16.85 -0.74 17.27
C PRO A 177 -18.32 -1.00 16.92
N LYS A 178 -18.87 -2.13 17.42
CA LYS A 178 -20.29 -2.48 17.29
C LYS A 178 -20.78 -3.21 18.55
N GLY A 179 -21.56 -2.52 19.36
CA GLY A 179 -21.97 -3.06 20.67
C GLY A 179 -20.75 -3.32 21.57
N GLU A 180 -20.61 -4.54 22.07
CA GLU A 180 -19.44 -4.96 22.87
C GLU A 180 -18.34 -5.63 22.02
N GLY A 181 -18.42 -5.54 20.70
CA GLY A 181 -17.49 -6.14 19.77
C GLY A 181 -17.18 -5.22 18.62
N TYR A 182 -16.96 -5.81 17.45
CA TYR A 182 -16.54 -5.09 16.24
C TYR A 182 -17.35 -5.51 15.02
N GLU A 183 -17.49 -4.58 14.10
CA GLU A 183 -17.88 -4.85 12.73
C GLU A 183 -16.64 -4.70 11.85
N VAL A 184 -16.42 -5.68 10.97
CA VAL A 184 -15.36 -5.69 9.99
C VAL A 184 -15.97 -5.72 8.59
N LEU A 185 -15.61 -4.75 7.75
CA LEU A 185 -15.89 -4.77 6.33
C LEU A 185 -14.61 -5.17 5.60
N VAL A 186 -14.72 -6.05 4.63
CA VAL A 186 -13.59 -6.58 3.84
C VAL A 186 -13.93 -6.42 2.37
N SER A 187 -13.02 -5.84 1.57
CA SER A 187 -13.13 -5.89 0.11
C SER A 187 -12.73 -7.29 -0.37
N ASP A 188 -13.40 -7.76 -1.42
CA ASP A 188 -13.14 -9.07 -2.03
C ASP A 188 -13.00 -8.88 -3.55
N ALA A 189 -11.75 -8.87 -4.01
CA ALA A 189 -11.37 -8.56 -5.38
C ALA A 189 -11.46 -9.79 -6.31
N TYR A 190 -12.36 -10.75 -6.02
CA TYR A 190 -12.53 -11.96 -6.83
C TYR A 190 -12.72 -11.64 -8.32
N MET A 191 -12.11 -12.45 -9.17
CA MET A 191 -12.19 -12.34 -10.63
C MET A 191 -12.97 -13.50 -11.24
N ALA A 192 -13.37 -13.38 -12.51
CA ALA A 192 -14.09 -14.43 -13.22
C ALA A 192 -13.14 -15.53 -13.75
N GLY A 193 -11.85 -15.32 -13.65
CA GLY A 193 -10.77 -16.16 -14.15
C GLY A 193 -9.74 -15.31 -14.88
N GLU A 194 -8.81 -15.93 -15.55
CA GLU A 194 -7.78 -15.30 -16.36
C GLU A 194 -8.04 -15.49 -17.84
N ASP A 195 -7.60 -14.55 -18.67
CA ASP A 195 -7.64 -14.68 -20.12
C ASP A 195 -6.45 -15.50 -20.66
N ALA A 196 -6.30 -15.58 -21.99
CA ALA A 196 -5.24 -16.34 -22.64
C ALA A 196 -3.83 -15.72 -22.45
N GLN A 197 -3.75 -14.51 -21.96
CA GLN A 197 -2.53 -13.76 -21.64
C GLN A 197 -2.17 -13.87 -20.15
N GLY A 198 -3.09 -14.38 -19.31
CA GLY A 198 -2.95 -14.46 -17.85
C GLY A 198 -3.51 -13.23 -17.12
N GLU A 199 -4.18 -12.32 -17.85
CA GLU A 199 -4.79 -11.14 -17.26
C GLU A 199 -6.12 -11.47 -16.59
N ASP A 200 -6.40 -10.84 -15.47
CA ASP A 200 -7.61 -11.03 -14.70
C ASP A 200 -8.87 -10.56 -15.45
N ILE A 201 -9.88 -11.43 -15.51
CA ILE A 201 -11.18 -11.13 -16.14
C ILE A 201 -12.13 -10.59 -15.06
N ILE A 202 -12.46 -9.30 -15.15
CA ILE A 202 -13.46 -8.68 -14.28
C ILE A 202 -14.82 -9.36 -14.46
N PRO A 203 -15.50 -9.77 -13.37
CA PRO A 203 -16.81 -10.39 -13.46
C PRO A 203 -17.85 -9.47 -14.10
N PRO A 204 -18.85 -10.02 -14.81
CA PRO A 204 -20.00 -9.23 -15.27
C PRO A 204 -20.65 -8.45 -14.13
N LEU A 205 -21.13 -7.24 -14.39
CA LEU A 205 -21.72 -6.34 -13.37
C LEU A 205 -22.72 -7.04 -12.43
N ALA A 206 -23.56 -7.94 -12.97
CA ALA A 206 -24.55 -8.68 -12.18
C ALA A 206 -23.93 -9.63 -11.12
N GLN A 207 -22.64 -9.87 -11.19
CA GLN A 207 -21.90 -10.73 -10.25
C GLN A 207 -21.02 -9.93 -9.26
N LEU A 208 -21.05 -8.60 -9.32
CA LEU A 208 -20.28 -7.71 -8.41
C LEU A 208 -21.03 -7.40 -7.10
N ASP A 209 -22.11 -8.11 -6.82
CA ASP A 209 -22.96 -7.94 -5.65
C ASP A 209 -22.31 -8.40 -4.32
N ARG A 210 -21.09 -8.94 -4.36
CA ARG A 210 -20.35 -9.47 -3.21
C ARG A 210 -18.95 -8.87 -3.08
N ARG A 211 -18.69 -7.71 -3.68
CA ARG A 211 -17.39 -7.03 -3.60
C ARG A 211 -16.97 -6.67 -2.19
N PHE A 212 -17.94 -6.66 -1.25
CA PHE A 212 -17.70 -6.38 0.15
C PHE A 212 -18.41 -7.41 1.02
N ARG A 213 -17.68 -7.88 2.06
CA ARG A 213 -18.23 -8.75 3.08
C ARG A 213 -18.23 -8.06 4.43
N ARG A 214 -19.26 -8.38 5.20
CA ARG A 214 -19.48 -7.86 6.54
C ARG A 214 -19.38 -8.98 7.55
N TYR A 215 -18.56 -8.78 8.58
CA TYR A 215 -18.47 -9.69 9.71
C TYR A 215 -18.78 -8.96 11.00
N GLU A 216 -19.50 -9.61 11.91
CA GLU A 216 -19.73 -9.13 13.27
C GLU A 216 -18.95 -10.02 14.22
N LEU A 217 -18.07 -9.39 15.03
CA LEU A 217 -17.26 -10.05 16.02
C LEU A 217 -17.80 -9.79 17.41
N THR A 218 -17.94 -10.85 18.20
CA THR A 218 -18.38 -10.77 19.60
C THR A 218 -17.44 -11.58 20.49
N GLN A 219 -17.29 -11.13 21.74
CA GLN A 219 -16.49 -11.83 22.74
C GLN A 219 -17.41 -12.37 23.85
N ALA A 220 -17.29 -13.66 24.13
CA ALA A 220 -18.00 -14.31 25.24
C ALA A 220 -17.05 -15.24 25.98
N GLY A 221 -16.98 -15.11 27.31
CA GLY A 221 -16.10 -15.93 28.15
C GLY A 221 -14.62 -15.83 27.76
N GLY A 222 -14.17 -14.67 27.26
CA GLY A 222 -12.79 -14.45 26.80
C GLY A 222 -12.47 -14.98 25.41
N LYS A 223 -13.43 -15.62 24.73
CA LYS A 223 -13.27 -16.18 23.39
C LYS A 223 -13.98 -15.30 22.36
N TRP A 224 -13.26 -14.96 21.28
CA TRP A 224 -13.82 -14.27 20.11
C TRP A 224 -14.51 -15.25 19.16
N THR A 225 -15.58 -14.77 18.54
CA THR A 225 -16.28 -15.44 17.45
C THR A 225 -16.63 -14.42 16.38
N ALA A 226 -16.62 -14.82 15.11
CA ALA A 226 -17.09 -14.01 13.98
C ALA A 226 -18.34 -14.64 13.37
N ARG A 227 -19.28 -13.81 12.99
CA ARG A 227 -20.47 -14.17 12.23
C ARG A 227 -20.46 -13.45 10.90
N ASP A 228 -20.62 -14.16 9.81
CA ASP A 228 -20.90 -13.55 8.51
C ASP A 228 -22.26 -12.83 8.59
N ALA A 229 -22.24 -11.54 8.34
CA ALA A 229 -23.41 -10.67 8.36
C ALA A 229 -23.87 -10.27 6.94
N GLY A 230 -23.37 -10.97 5.93
CA GLY A 230 -23.73 -10.84 4.52
C GLY A 230 -22.71 -10.08 3.68
N ALA A 231 -23.01 -9.98 2.41
CA ALA A 231 -22.21 -9.29 1.43
C ALA A 231 -23.03 -8.17 0.77
N PHE A 232 -22.32 -7.25 0.12
CA PHE A 232 -22.92 -6.21 -0.68
C PHE A 232 -21.98 -5.76 -1.82
N GLY A 233 -22.54 -5.06 -2.78
CA GLY A 233 -21.89 -4.44 -3.93
C GLY A 233 -22.97 -3.96 -4.87
N ASP A 234 -22.78 -2.83 -5.50
CA ASP A 234 -23.70 -2.34 -6.53
C ASP A 234 -23.44 -3.07 -7.85
N THR A 235 -24.51 -3.42 -8.53
CA THR A 235 -24.42 -4.11 -9.84
C THR A 235 -24.80 -3.21 -11.01
N GLY A 236 -25.12 -1.94 -10.74
CA GLY A 236 -25.36 -0.94 -11.76
C GLY A 236 -24.06 -0.34 -12.27
N ALA A 237 -24.01 0.02 -13.55
CA ALA A 237 -22.80 0.53 -14.19
C ALA A 237 -22.19 1.76 -13.46
N ALA A 238 -23.02 2.56 -12.78
CA ALA A 238 -22.58 3.76 -12.08
C ALA A 238 -21.95 3.47 -10.69
N GLY A 239 -22.46 2.46 -9.99
CA GLY A 239 -22.05 2.19 -8.61
C GLY A 239 -21.17 0.94 -8.44
N ALA A 240 -21.13 0.06 -9.43
CA ALA A 240 -20.36 -1.17 -9.34
C ALA A 240 -18.86 -0.86 -9.15
N ILE A 241 -18.24 -1.59 -8.25
CA ILE A 241 -16.78 -1.63 -8.08
C ILE A 241 -16.26 -2.85 -8.84
N ARG A 242 -15.37 -2.62 -9.77
CA ARG A 242 -14.81 -3.67 -10.63
C ARG A 242 -13.56 -4.27 -10.03
N VAL A 243 -12.66 -3.41 -9.57
CA VAL A 243 -11.45 -3.78 -8.84
C VAL A 243 -11.46 -3.02 -7.52
N PRO A 244 -11.94 -3.67 -6.43
CA PRO A 244 -12.01 -3.03 -5.12
C PRO A 244 -10.66 -3.09 -4.44
N GLU A 245 -10.10 -1.94 -4.16
CA GLU A 245 -8.91 -1.77 -3.35
C GLU A 245 -9.25 -1.48 -1.88
N SER A 246 -8.80 -0.35 -1.39
CA SER A 246 -9.06 0.09 -0.02
C SER A 246 -10.50 0.54 0.19
N LEU A 247 -10.95 0.44 1.43
CA LEU A 247 -12.20 1.01 1.89
C LEU A 247 -12.02 1.65 3.27
N PHE A 248 -12.70 2.76 3.51
CA PHE A 248 -12.68 3.39 4.81
C PHE A 248 -14.03 4.02 5.16
N GLY A 249 -14.46 3.84 6.44
CA GLY A 249 -15.76 4.27 6.91
C GLY A 249 -15.74 5.49 7.80
N ASP A 250 -16.79 6.30 7.72
CA ASP A 250 -17.11 7.37 8.66
C ASP A 250 -18.48 7.13 9.28
N ALA A 251 -18.48 6.50 10.46
CA ALA A 251 -19.72 6.14 11.16
C ALA A 251 -20.56 7.38 11.51
N ALA A 252 -19.94 8.51 11.80
CA ALA A 252 -20.65 9.73 12.16
C ALA A 252 -21.47 10.31 11.00
N ASN A 253 -21.06 10.07 9.76
CA ASN A 253 -21.74 10.52 8.55
C ASN A 253 -22.44 9.39 7.79
N ASN A 254 -22.48 8.17 8.35
CA ASN A 254 -23.03 6.97 7.71
C ASN A 254 -22.45 6.77 6.29
N ARG A 255 -21.14 6.83 6.17
CA ARG A 255 -20.42 6.86 4.90
C ARG A 255 -19.34 5.80 4.84
N LEU A 256 -19.20 5.16 3.70
CA LEU A 256 -18.10 4.30 3.32
C LEU A 256 -17.54 4.80 1.98
N LEU A 257 -16.28 5.16 1.93
CA LEU A 257 -15.58 5.41 0.67
C LEU A 257 -14.82 4.15 0.27
N VAL A 258 -14.85 3.83 -1.01
CA VAL A 258 -14.22 2.67 -1.61
C VAL A 258 -13.40 3.13 -2.81
N ALA A 259 -12.16 2.69 -2.90
CA ALA A 259 -11.32 2.91 -4.06
C ALA A 259 -11.72 1.94 -5.20
N GLU A 260 -11.90 2.50 -6.39
CA GLU A 260 -12.07 1.80 -7.66
C GLU A 260 -10.75 1.95 -8.43
N GLU A 261 -10.03 0.87 -8.54
CA GLU A 261 -8.73 0.84 -9.20
C GLU A 261 -8.83 0.72 -10.73
N ASP A 262 -9.93 0.15 -11.25
CA ASP A 262 -10.09 -0.13 -12.68
C ASP A 262 -9.95 1.11 -13.58
N VAL A 263 -8.74 1.36 -14.05
CA VAL A 263 -8.37 2.50 -14.90
C VAL A 263 -9.23 2.61 -16.16
N PRO A 264 -9.54 1.53 -16.91
CA PRO A 264 -10.39 1.60 -18.10
C PRO A 264 -11.78 2.17 -17.88
N THR A 265 -12.39 1.99 -16.70
CA THR A 265 -13.70 2.56 -16.37
C THR A 265 -13.63 3.86 -15.60
N GLY A 266 -12.44 4.26 -15.17
CA GLY A 266 -12.15 5.49 -14.47
C GLY A 266 -11.95 5.26 -12.97
N THR A 267 -10.69 5.37 -12.57
CA THR A 267 -10.24 5.30 -11.18
C THR A 267 -10.77 6.49 -10.37
N LEU A 268 -11.28 6.23 -9.17
CA LEU A 268 -11.89 7.24 -8.29
C LEU A 268 -12.36 6.61 -6.97
N LEU A 269 -12.94 7.39 -6.06
CA LEU A 269 -13.62 6.85 -4.89
C LEU A 269 -15.13 6.83 -5.11
N ARG A 270 -15.79 5.74 -4.71
CA ARG A 270 -17.26 5.65 -4.70
C ARG A 270 -17.82 5.79 -3.30
N GLU A 271 -18.90 6.57 -3.16
CA GLU A 271 -19.58 6.76 -1.89
C GLU A 271 -20.72 5.75 -1.72
N TYR A 272 -20.60 4.93 -0.68
CA TYR A 272 -21.65 4.02 -0.18
C TYR A 272 -22.10 4.47 1.20
N ASP A 273 -23.31 4.08 1.62
CA ASP A 273 -23.65 4.10 3.05
C ASP A 273 -23.10 2.86 3.78
N LEU A 274 -23.07 2.91 5.10
CA LEU A 274 -22.60 1.78 5.91
C LEU A 274 -23.55 0.55 5.83
N GLN A 275 -24.71 0.67 5.20
CA GLN A 275 -25.59 -0.46 4.89
C GLN A 275 -25.24 -1.12 3.54
N GLY A 276 -24.30 -0.56 2.81
CA GLY A 276 -23.80 -1.10 1.54
C GLY A 276 -24.55 -0.62 0.31
N ARG A 277 -25.27 0.51 0.37
CA ARG A 277 -25.96 1.08 -0.77
C ARG A 277 -25.09 2.18 -1.39
N TYR A 278 -24.88 2.14 -2.69
CA TYR A 278 -24.26 3.22 -3.43
C TYR A 278 -25.14 4.49 -3.38
N LEU A 279 -24.55 5.63 -3.07
CA LEU A 279 -25.27 6.90 -2.86
C LEU A 279 -25.36 7.78 -4.12
N GLY A 280 -24.88 7.26 -5.27
CA GLY A 280 -24.95 7.99 -6.54
C GLY A 280 -23.90 9.10 -6.66
N ARG A 281 -22.81 9.02 -5.88
CA ARG A 281 -21.72 9.99 -5.91
C ARG A 281 -20.36 9.34 -6.06
N ASP A 282 -19.61 9.84 -7.04
CA ASP A 282 -18.21 9.59 -7.24
C ASP A 282 -17.40 10.74 -6.64
N VAL A 283 -16.33 10.44 -5.92
CA VAL A 283 -15.44 11.41 -5.26
C VAL A 283 -14.11 11.42 -6.00
N GLY A 284 -13.60 12.60 -6.29
CA GLY A 284 -12.34 12.77 -7.01
C GLY A 284 -12.41 12.46 -8.50
N LYS A 285 -13.61 12.40 -9.08
CA LYS A 285 -13.75 12.17 -10.53
C LYS A 285 -13.02 13.23 -11.35
N GLY A 286 -12.07 12.79 -12.17
CA GLY A 286 -11.19 13.65 -12.95
C GLY A 286 -10.06 14.31 -12.14
N GLN A 287 -9.87 13.92 -10.87
CA GLN A 287 -8.69 14.25 -10.08
C GLN A 287 -7.65 13.14 -10.19
N TYR A 288 -8.07 11.89 -10.13
CA TYR A 288 -7.22 10.73 -10.30
C TYR A 288 -6.77 10.56 -11.74
N VAL A 289 -5.50 10.21 -11.91
CA VAL A 289 -4.84 9.99 -13.20
C VAL A 289 -4.24 8.59 -13.28
N ALA A 290 -3.62 8.12 -12.18
CA ALA A 290 -3.10 6.77 -12.06
C ALA A 290 -4.16 5.84 -11.42
N GLN A 291 -3.96 5.35 -10.22
CA GLN A 291 -4.89 4.43 -9.56
C GLN A 291 -5.30 4.95 -8.20
N ALA A 292 -6.60 4.85 -7.90
CA ALA A 292 -7.14 5.21 -6.59
C ALA A 292 -6.96 4.02 -5.64
N GLU A 293 -6.16 4.21 -4.58
CA GLU A 293 -5.72 3.16 -3.68
C GLU A 293 -6.10 3.45 -2.21
N GLY A 294 -5.12 3.64 -1.36
CA GLY A 294 -5.27 3.80 0.07
C GLY A 294 -6.18 4.96 0.48
N ILE A 295 -7.04 4.74 1.47
CA ILE A 295 -7.97 5.74 2.00
C ILE A 295 -7.79 5.88 3.51
N ALA A 296 -7.70 7.12 4.00
CA ALA A 296 -7.69 7.45 5.42
C ALA A 296 -8.60 8.65 5.72
N LEU A 297 -8.91 8.87 7.00
CA LEU A 297 -9.78 9.96 7.44
C LEU A 297 -9.17 10.67 8.64
N MET A 298 -8.94 11.98 8.52
CA MET A 298 -8.68 12.88 9.63
C MET A 298 -10.00 13.41 10.18
N ARG A 299 -10.25 13.19 11.47
CA ARG A 299 -11.47 13.63 12.17
C ARG A 299 -11.14 14.73 13.17
N CYS A 300 -11.85 15.84 13.10
CA CYS A 300 -11.75 16.92 14.06
C CYS A 300 -12.89 16.85 15.09
N ALA A 301 -12.68 17.34 16.30
CA ALA A 301 -13.65 17.25 17.39
C ALA A 301 -14.98 17.98 17.09
N ASP A 302 -14.96 19.01 16.24
CA ASP A 302 -16.16 19.72 15.77
C ASP A 302 -16.93 18.96 14.67
N GLY A 303 -16.46 17.78 14.31
CA GLY A 303 -17.01 16.93 13.25
C GLY A 303 -16.58 17.34 11.83
N SER A 304 -15.72 18.34 11.65
CA SER A 304 -15.01 18.60 10.40
C SER A 304 -13.90 17.56 10.18
N GLY A 305 -13.09 17.75 9.16
CA GLY A 305 -11.94 16.89 8.87
C GLY A 305 -11.74 16.68 7.38
N TRP A 306 -10.87 15.74 7.04
CA TRP A 306 -10.48 15.49 5.65
C TRP A 306 -10.28 14.00 5.38
N TRP A 307 -10.81 13.56 4.27
CA TRP A 307 -10.40 12.32 3.65
C TRP A 307 -9.06 12.53 2.96
N VAL A 308 -8.20 11.54 3.04
CA VAL A 308 -6.94 11.45 2.29
C VAL A 308 -7.00 10.18 1.47
N ALA A 309 -6.70 10.26 0.18
CA ALA A 309 -6.62 9.08 -0.66
C ALA A 309 -5.46 9.20 -1.66
N SER A 310 -4.77 8.08 -1.91
CA SER A 310 -3.65 8.01 -2.83
C SER A 310 -4.11 7.91 -4.28
N ASP A 311 -3.40 8.59 -5.17
CA ASP A 311 -3.37 8.42 -6.61
C ASP A 311 -1.97 7.85 -6.94
N GLN A 312 -1.92 6.56 -7.26
CA GLN A 312 -0.70 5.75 -7.23
C GLN A 312 0.10 5.87 -8.52
N PHE A 313 0.86 6.92 -8.65
CA PHE A 313 1.86 6.98 -9.70
C PHE A 313 3.11 6.18 -9.32
N ALA A 314 3.75 5.56 -10.28
CA ALA A 314 4.91 4.71 -10.02
C ALA A 314 6.14 5.47 -9.54
N ASP A 315 6.37 6.70 -10.02
CA ASP A 315 7.51 7.52 -9.60
C ASP A 315 7.20 8.42 -8.40
N ARG A 316 5.93 8.75 -8.15
CA ARG A 316 5.51 9.62 -7.05
C ARG A 316 4.01 9.52 -6.80
N THR A 317 3.59 9.17 -5.61
CA THR A 317 2.18 9.19 -5.22
C THR A 317 1.69 10.61 -4.97
N VAL A 318 0.52 10.93 -5.49
CA VAL A 318 -0.24 12.13 -5.14
C VAL A 318 -1.32 11.77 -4.14
N PHE A 319 -1.38 12.48 -3.02
CA PHE A 319 -2.42 12.32 -2.02
C PHE A 319 -3.46 13.43 -2.19
N HIS A 320 -4.68 13.07 -2.55
CA HIS A 320 -5.80 13.99 -2.68
C HIS A 320 -6.52 14.14 -1.34
N LEU A 321 -6.81 15.38 -0.95
CA LEU A 321 -7.62 15.68 0.22
C LEU A 321 -9.02 16.14 -0.19
N PHE A 322 -10.01 15.55 0.50
CA PHE A 322 -11.42 15.94 0.32
C PHE A 322 -12.03 16.33 1.67
N ASP A 323 -12.85 17.38 1.68
CA ASP A 323 -13.59 17.76 2.89
C ASP A 323 -14.45 16.60 3.41
N ARG A 324 -14.40 16.33 4.68
CA ARG A 324 -15.06 15.17 5.31
C ARG A 324 -16.56 15.10 5.04
N ARG A 325 -17.25 16.25 5.03
CA ARG A 325 -18.71 16.32 4.92
C ARG A 325 -19.16 16.47 3.49
N SER A 326 -18.64 17.46 2.79
CA SER A 326 -19.06 17.81 1.43
C SER A 326 -18.45 16.93 0.35
N LEU A 327 -17.30 16.26 0.64
CA LEU A 327 -16.46 15.52 -0.30
C LEU A 327 -15.91 16.41 -1.44
N ALA A 328 -15.89 17.72 -1.23
CA ALA A 328 -15.25 18.64 -2.16
C ALA A 328 -13.72 18.46 -2.07
N HIS A 329 -13.05 18.45 -3.22
CA HIS A 329 -11.60 18.43 -3.27
C HIS A 329 -11.04 19.71 -2.62
N VAL A 330 -10.09 19.58 -1.71
CA VAL A 330 -9.48 20.66 -0.94
C VAL A 330 -8.12 21.02 -1.50
N GLY A 331 -7.36 20.03 -1.91
CA GLY A 331 -6.02 20.17 -2.44
C GLY A 331 -5.32 18.81 -2.51
N SER A 332 -4.09 18.82 -3.03
CA SER A 332 -3.30 17.60 -3.17
C SER A 332 -1.85 17.87 -2.77
N PHE A 333 -1.18 16.86 -2.25
CA PHE A 333 0.25 16.90 -1.99
C PHE A 333 0.94 15.62 -2.49
N ALA A 334 2.24 15.71 -2.71
CA ALA A 334 3.11 14.57 -2.95
C ALA A 334 4.32 14.65 -2.01
N GLY A 335 4.93 13.52 -1.70
CA GLY A 335 6.20 13.48 -0.99
C GLY A 335 7.39 13.93 -1.84
N GLU A 336 8.59 14.04 -1.27
CA GLU A 336 9.82 14.22 -2.03
C GLU A 336 10.21 12.93 -2.78
N VAL A 337 9.90 11.75 -2.20
CA VAL A 337 10.32 10.45 -2.73
C VAL A 337 9.22 9.38 -2.74
N THR A 338 8.14 9.54 -1.96
CA THR A 338 7.09 8.52 -1.82
C THR A 338 6.36 8.29 -3.14
N GLY A 339 6.35 7.05 -3.61
CA GLY A 339 5.68 6.62 -4.83
C GLY A 339 5.11 5.22 -4.68
N LEU A 340 4.32 4.77 -5.64
CA LEU A 340 3.69 3.45 -5.68
C LEU A 340 3.10 3.08 -4.30
N THR A 341 2.03 3.81 -3.91
CA THR A 341 1.43 3.70 -2.58
C THR A 341 0.10 2.98 -2.64
N ASP A 342 0.06 1.74 -2.16
CA ASP A 342 -1.16 0.95 -2.00
C ASP A 342 -1.89 1.39 -0.72
N GLY A 343 -1.31 1.07 0.43
CA GLY A 343 -1.93 1.31 1.73
C GLY A 343 -1.50 2.62 2.40
N VAL A 344 -2.46 3.26 3.06
CA VAL A 344 -2.21 4.41 3.95
C VAL A 344 -2.85 4.20 5.32
N TRP A 345 -2.24 4.79 6.34
CA TRP A 345 -2.78 4.82 7.69
C TRP A 345 -2.59 6.19 8.31
N LEU A 346 -3.67 6.77 8.83
CA LEU A 346 -3.61 8.04 9.54
C LEU A 346 -3.81 7.82 11.04
N ASP A 347 -2.77 8.02 11.82
CA ASP A 347 -2.87 8.10 13.27
C ASP A 347 -3.17 9.55 13.66
N GLU A 348 -4.41 9.81 14.01
CA GLU A 348 -4.90 11.16 14.34
C GLU A 348 -4.36 11.67 15.69
N ARG A 349 -3.84 10.78 16.54
CA ARG A 349 -3.42 11.13 17.90
C ARG A 349 -2.14 11.96 17.89
N GLY A 350 -2.15 13.02 18.67
CA GLY A 350 -0.99 13.86 18.84
C GLY A 350 -0.05 13.33 19.92
N ASP A 351 1.26 13.53 19.73
CA ASP A 351 2.31 13.29 20.70
C ASP A 351 3.44 14.34 20.60
N ALA A 352 4.56 14.10 21.25
CA ALA A 352 5.69 15.04 21.20
C ALA A 352 6.35 15.09 19.82
N ARG A 353 6.35 13.98 19.07
CA ARG A 353 6.96 13.91 17.73
C ARG A 353 6.02 14.43 16.65
N PHE A 354 4.76 14.00 16.70
CA PHE A 354 3.70 14.34 15.73
C PHE A 354 2.50 14.97 16.46
N PRO A 355 2.57 16.25 16.85
CA PRO A 355 1.54 16.87 17.71
C PRO A 355 0.14 16.93 17.11
N GLN A 356 0.02 16.82 15.79
CA GLN A 356 -1.27 16.78 15.10
C GLN A 356 -1.53 15.44 14.38
N GLY A 357 -0.78 14.38 14.74
CA GLY A 357 -0.87 13.07 14.12
C GLY A 357 0.10 12.89 12.96
N VAL A 358 0.06 11.71 12.36
CA VAL A 358 0.98 11.27 11.30
C VAL A 358 0.23 10.43 10.27
N LEU A 359 0.49 10.70 8.99
CA LEU A 359 0.08 9.84 7.88
C LEU A 359 1.24 8.92 7.51
N TYR A 360 1.00 7.62 7.53
CA TYR A 360 1.89 6.59 6.99
C TYR A 360 1.40 6.16 5.62
N ALA A 361 2.30 5.89 4.71
CA ALA A 361 2.03 5.44 3.36
C ALA A 361 3.04 4.37 2.96
N SER A 362 2.64 3.30 2.30
CA SER A 362 3.59 2.40 1.65
C SER A 362 4.40 3.15 0.60
N HIS A 363 5.61 2.70 0.35
CA HIS A 363 6.56 3.39 -0.52
C HIS A 363 7.31 2.39 -1.39
N LEU A 364 6.98 2.36 -2.69
CA LEU A 364 7.65 1.57 -3.73
C LEU A 364 7.76 0.08 -3.37
N ASP A 365 6.81 -0.49 -2.61
CA ASP A 365 6.87 -1.85 -2.05
C ASP A 365 8.11 -2.12 -1.17
N LEU A 366 8.91 -1.09 -0.92
CA LEU A 366 10.20 -1.18 -0.25
C LEU A 366 10.13 -0.87 1.24
N GLY A 367 9.08 -0.17 1.69
CA GLY A 367 8.96 0.28 3.06
C GLY A 367 7.79 1.23 3.30
N VAL A 368 7.86 2.01 4.38
CA VAL A 368 6.82 2.96 4.77
C VAL A 368 7.41 4.36 4.89
N ALA A 369 6.75 5.33 4.29
CA ALA A 369 6.97 6.76 4.46
C ALA A 369 6.03 7.31 5.55
N ALA A 370 6.45 8.34 6.27
CA ALA A 370 5.64 9.04 7.26
C ALA A 370 5.62 10.54 6.98
N PHE A 371 4.44 11.15 7.10
CA PHE A 371 4.23 12.59 6.95
C PHE A 371 3.64 13.17 8.23
N ASP A 372 4.29 14.20 8.77
CA ASP A 372 3.70 14.97 9.88
C ASP A 372 2.45 15.71 9.39
N TRP A 373 1.33 15.49 10.06
CA TRP A 373 0.08 16.16 9.66
C TRP A 373 0.17 17.69 9.69
N ARG A 374 1.02 18.26 10.57
CA ARG A 374 1.25 19.71 10.60
C ARG A 374 1.81 20.25 9.29
N ASP A 375 2.73 19.50 8.69
CA ASP A 375 3.38 19.91 7.44
C ASP A 375 2.40 19.81 6.26
N ILE A 376 1.56 18.76 6.26
CA ILE A 376 0.46 18.63 5.29
C ILE A 376 -0.54 19.80 5.45
N ALA A 377 -0.98 20.05 6.70
CA ALA A 377 -1.95 21.10 6.98
C ALA A 377 -1.43 22.49 6.63
N ALA A 378 -0.15 22.77 6.93
CA ALA A 378 0.50 24.02 6.60
C ALA A 378 0.65 24.22 5.07
N ALA A 379 1.08 23.18 4.35
CA ALA A 379 1.31 23.24 2.92
C ALA A 379 0.01 23.44 2.12
N LEU A 380 -1.10 22.88 2.62
CA LEU A 380 -2.43 22.98 2.02
C LEU A 380 -3.29 24.09 2.63
N GLU A 381 -2.74 24.91 3.55
CA GLU A 381 -3.44 25.99 4.25
C GLU A 381 -4.77 25.51 4.88
N LEU A 382 -4.76 24.28 5.45
CA LEU A 382 -5.96 23.73 6.08
C LEU A 382 -6.32 24.49 7.35
N PRO A 383 -7.61 24.68 7.65
CA PRO A 383 -8.05 25.24 8.92
C PRO A 383 -7.60 24.37 10.10
N GLU A 384 -7.50 25.00 11.27
CA GLU A 384 -7.12 24.29 12.50
C GLU A 384 -8.11 23.16 12.80
N CYS A 385 -7.58 21.98 13.05
CA CYS A 385 -8.35 20.79 13.42
C CYS A 385 -8.34 20.66 14.96
N ALA A 386 -9.42 21.10 15.60
CA ALA A 386 -9.58 20.89 17.05
C ALA A 386 -9.56 19.39 17.38
N ARG A 387 -8.90 19.03 18.50
CA ARG A 387 -8.70 17.64 18.97
C ARG A 387 -9.52 17.37 20.22
#